data_70a5e83e269d777707de9b19b67e0c60
#
_entry.id   70a5e83e269d777707de9b19b67e0c60
#
_cell.length_a   1.000
_cell.length_b   1.000
_cell.length_c   1.000
_cell.angle_alpha   90.00
_cell.angle_beta   90.00
_cell.angle_gamma   90.00
#
_symmetry.space_group_name_H-M   'P 1'
#
loop_
_entity.id
_entity.type
_entity.pdbx_description
1 polymer ?
#
loop_
_entity_poly.entity_id
_entity_poly.type
_entity_poly.pdbx_seq_one_letter_code
_entity_poly.pdbx_strand_id
1 'polypeptide(L)'
;ANDMVLDDAGLMFPDDNHPGVDLILPDYSYVLEHADKLRGIVITHGHEDHTGSLPYLLKDLDRKVPIYATKLTLGLIEGKLKEHKIKNAKLCEIKPGQSIKLGCITAEFFSVNHSIPGAVGVFFRTPAGNVLHTGDFKLDQSPIDGVRTDFAALSRFSEEGVDSVSYTHLRAHE
;
A
#
# COMPACT_ATOMS: atom_id res chain seq x y z
N ALA A 1 -5.80 -15.74 -14.89
CA ALA A 1 -6.52 -14.61 -14.29
C ALA A 1 -5.94 -13.32 -14.85
N ASN A 2 -6.79 -12.32 -15.14
CA ASN A 2 -6.36 -11.08 -15.80
C ASN A 2 -6.59 -9.86 -14.92
N ASP A 3 -6.66 -10.04 -13.61
CA ASP A 3 -6.84 -8.93 -12.67
C ASP A 3 -5.49 -8.52 -12.06
N MET A 4 -5.33 -7.22 -11.84
CA MET A 4 -4.15 -6.60 -11.27
C MET A 4 -4.54 -5.73 -10.07
N VAL A 5 -3.72 -5.71 -9.05
CA VAL A 5 -3.77 -4.81 -7.91
C VAL A 5 -2.43 -4.12 -7.80
N LEU A 6 -2.42 -2.83 -7.62
CA LEU A 6 -1.21 -2.08 -7.27
C LEU A 6 -1.13 -1.99 -5.75
N ASP A 7 0.00 -2.38 -5.20
CA ASP A 7 0.28 -2.33 -3.77
C ASP A 7 1.36 -1.27 -3.53
N ASP A 8 0.99 -0.20 -2.85
CA ASP A 8 1.69 1.05 -2.68
C ASP A 8 2.02 1.81 -3.99
N ALA A 9 2.24 3.09 -3.88
CA ALA A 9 2.57 3.99 -4.98
C ALA A 9 3.47 5.13 -4.46
N GLY A 10 4.67 4.74 -4.07
CA GLY A 10 5.66 5.61 -3.46
C GLY A 10 6.48 6.42 -4.46
N LEU A 11 7.23 7.36 -3.93
CA LEU A 11 8.30 8.06 -4.64
C LEU A 11 9.60 7.91 -3.84
N MET A 12 10.70 8.22 -4.49
CA MET A 12 12.01 8.31 -3.84
C MET A 12 12.51 9.74 -3.90
N PHE A 13 13.11 10.22 -2.81
CA PHE A 13 13.81 11.50 -2.82
C PHE A 13 15.20 11.32 -3.42
N PRO A 14 15.66 12.27 -4.26
CA PRO A 14 16.99 12.21 -4.84
C PRO A 14 18.05 12.41 -3.76
N ASP A 15 19.20 11.78 -3.98
CA ASP A 15 20.42 11.95 -3.18
C ASP A 15 21.46 12.83 -3.93
N ASP A 16 22.66 12.92 -3.38
CA ASP A 16 23.76 13.72 -3.96
C ASP A 16 24.18 13.30 -5.38
N ASN A 17 23.79 12.09 -5.81
CA ASN A 17 24.07 11.57 -7.16
C ASN A 17 23.04 12.06 -8.19
N HIS A 18 22.01 12.78 -7.77
CA HIS A 18 20.91 13.26 -8.64
C HIS A 18 20.80 14.78 -8.66
N PRO A 19 21.84 15.54 -9.06
CA PRO A 19 21.81 17.00 -9.02
C PRO A 19 20.71 17.55 -9.95
N GLY A 20 19.88 18.46 -9.41
CA GLY A 20 18.79 19.10 -10.17
C GLY A 20 17.54 18.25 -10.36
N VAL A 21 17.44 17.11 -9.68
CA VAL A 21 16.25 16.26 -9.63
C VAL A 21 15.49 16.57 -8.33
N ASP A 22 14.20 16.87 -8.42
CA ASP A 22 13.36 17.13 -7.24
C ASP A 22 12.71 15.86 -6.68
N LEU A 23 12.28 14.95 -7.56
CA LEU A 23 11.60 13.71 -7.20
C LEU A 23 11.97 12.60 -8.18
N ILE A 24 12.01 11.36 -7.67
CA ILE A 24 12.17 10.17 -8.49
C ILE A 24 10.89 9.36 -8.39
N LEU A 25 10.20 9.21 -9.52
CA LEU A 25 8.96 8.45 -9.64
C LEU A 25 9.25 7.05 -10.18
N PRO A 26 8.49 6.04 -9.74
CA PRO A 26 8.58 4.71 -10.35
C PRO A 26 8.05 4.75 -11.80
N ASP A 27 8.52 3.83 -12.61
CA ASP A 27 7.97 3.61 -13.95
C ASP A 27 6.64 2.83 -13.83
N TYR A 28 5.53 3.49 -14.15
CA TYR A 28 4.21 2.83 -14.16
C TYR A 28 3.75 2.38 -15.55
N SER A 29 4.61 2.37 -16.54
CA SER A 29 4.22 2.04 -17.93
C SER A 29 3.41 0.76 -17.99
N TYR A 30 3.84 -0.29 -17.27
CA TYR A 30 3.11 -1.54 -17.21
C TYR A 30 1.70 -1.39 -16.62
N VAL A 31 1.54 -0.56 -15.59
CA VAL A 31 0.22 -0.30 -14.95
C VAL A 31 -0.69 0.45 -15.91
N LEU A 32 -0.16 1.44 -16.63
CA LEU A 32 -0.91 2.24 -17.59
C LEU A 32 -1.33 1.42 -18.81
N GLU A 33 -0.43 0.62 -19.37
CA GLU A 33 -0.71 -0.29 -20.49
C GLU A 33 -1.78 -1.34 -20.18
N HIS A 34 -1.93 -1.71 -18.89
CA HIS A 34 -2.88 -2.72 -18.43
C HIS A 34 -3.93 -2.14 -17.48
N ALA A 35 -4.23 -0.85 -17.60
CA ALA A 35 -5.16 -0.16 -16.71
C ALA A 35 -6.57 -0.78 -16.69
N ASP A 36 -6.99 -1.43 -17.77
CA ASP A 36 -8.24 -2.19 -17.86
C ASP A 36 -8.33 -3.34 -16.87
N LYS A 37 -7.18 -3.90 -16.45
CA LYS A 37 -7.06 -5.01 -15.49
C LYS A 37 -6.92 -4.53 -14.06
N LEU A 38 -6.58 -3.24 -13.83
CA LEU A 38 -6.34 -2.69 -12.49
C LEU A 38 -7.66 -2.59 -11.71
N ARG A 39 -7.81 -3.39 -10.65
CA ARG A 39 -9.02 -3.49 -9.81
C ARG A 39 -9.00 -2.57 -8.62
N GLY A 40 -7.82 -2.18 -8.17
CA GLY A 40 -7.64 -1.28 -7.03
C GLY A 40 -6.18 -0.96 -6.78
N ILE A 41 -5.98 0.10 -6.03
CA ILE A 41 -4.70 0.48 -5.44
C ILE A 41 -4.85 0.30 -3.94
N VAL A 42 -3.96 -0.47 -3.33
CA VAL A 42 -3.91 -0.70 -1.89
C VAL A 42 -2.73 0.09 -1.34
N ILE A 43 -2.93 0.82 -0.26
CA ILE A 43 -1.86 1.59 0.39
C ILE A 43 -1.70 1.11 1.82
N THR A 44 -0.51 0.69 2.16
CA THR A 44 -0.17 0.13 3.47
C THR A 44 -0.16 1.19 4.57
N HIS A 45 0.42 2.37 4.30
CA HIS A 45 0.49 3.49 5.23
C HIS A 45 0.79 4.82 4.53
N GLY A 46 0.86 5.92 5.29
CA GLY A 46 0.81 7.29 4.76
C GLY A 46 2.15 7.95 4.43
N HIS A 47 3.29 7.25 4.49
CA HIS A 47 4.59 7.85 4.14
C HIS A 47 4.74 8.11 2.64
N GLU A 48 5.66 9.02 2.28
CA GLU A 48 5.86 9.48 0.90
C GLU A 48 6.38 8.37 -0.02
N ASP A 49 7.24 7.52 0.50
CA ASP A 49 7.78 6.35 -0.21
C ASP A 49 6.74 5.25 -0.46
N HIS A 50 5.49 5.43 0.04
CA HIS A 50 4.34 4.55 -0.22
C HIS A 50 3.16 5.26 -0.89
N THR A 51 3.06 6.60 -0.78
CA THR A 51 1.91 7.37 -1.31
C THR A 51 2.31 8.46 -2.30
N GLY A 52 3.58 8.85 -2.34
CA GLY A 52 4.01 10.09 -2.98
C GLY A 52 3.81 10.15 -4.48
N SER A 53 3.82 9.02 -5.16
CA SER A 53 3.60 8.97 -6.60
C SER A 53 2.12 8.87 -7.02
N LEU A 54 1.19 8.64 -6.08
CA LEU A 54 -0.25 8.54 -6.37
C LEU A 54 -0.80 9.68 -7.23
N PRO A 55 -0.52 10.97 -6.94
CA PRO A 55 -1.07 12.06 -7.75
C PRO A 55 -0.61 12.01 -9.21
N TYR A 56 0.62 11.60 -9.44
CA TYR A 56 1.18 11.48 -10.79
C TYR A 56 0.54 10.33 -11.54
N LEU A 57 0.50 9.15 -10.92
CA LEU A 57 -0.17 7.97 -11.48
C LEU A 57 -1.64 8.26 -11.82
N LEU A 58 -2.39 8.91 -10.89
CA LEU A 58 -3.82 9.19 -11.11
C LEU A 58 -4.08 10.22 -12.20
N LYS A 59 -3.13 11.09 -12.52
CA LYS A 59 -3.23 12.00 -13.67
C LYS A 59 -3.09 11.27 -15.00
N ASP A 60 -2.26 10.22 -15.03
CA ASP A 60 -1.97 9.46 -16.24
C ASP A 60 -2.97 8.31 -16.47
N LEU A 61 -3.72 7.93 -15.43
CA LEU A 61 -4.77 6.91 -15.54
C LEU A 61 -6.04 7.49 -16.18
N ASP A 62 -6.49 6.91 -17.30
CA ASP A 62 -7.71 7.27 -18.01
C ASP A 62 -9.02 6.90 -17.27
N ARG A 63 -8.90 6.26 -16.11
CA ARG A 63 -10.05 5.71 -15.39
C ARG A 63 -9.94 5.93 -13.89
N LYS A 64 -11.09 5.95 -13.23
CA LYS A 64 -11.15 6.00 -11.76
C LYS A 64 -10.93 4.61 -11.19
N VAL A 65 -9.83 4.44 -10.47
CA VAL A 65 -9.49 3.22 -9.74
C VAL A 65 -9.71 3.47 -8.25
N PRO A 66 -10.36 2.55 -7.50
CA PRO A 66 -10.52 2.71 -6.06
C PRO A 66 -9.17 2.59 -5.34
N ILE A 67 -8.96 3.45 -4.35
CA ILE A 67 -7.78 3.46 -3.46
C ILE A 67 -8.24 3.02 -2.08
N TYR A 68 -7.64 1.96 -1.59
CA TYR A 68 -7.97 1.35 -0.31
C TYR A 68 -6.86 1.60 0.69
N ALA A 69 -7.19 2.22 1.82
CA ALA A 69 -6.26 2.47 2.90
C ALA A 69 -7.01 2.69 4.22
N THR A 70 -6.29 2.74 5.33
CA THR A 70 -6.86 3.10 6.63
C THR A 70 -7.24 4.58 6.67
N LYS A 71 -8.11 4.95 7.61
CA LYS A 71 -8.67 6.31 7.73
C LYS A 71 -7.62 7.41 7.76
N LEU A 72 -6.55 7.25 8.55
CA LEU A 72 -5.48 8.24 8.64
C LEU A 72 -4.74 8.37 7.31
N THR A 73 -4.37 7.25 6.72
CA THR A 73 -3.70 7.20 5.41
C THR A 73 -4.53 7.86 4.32
N LEU A 74 -5.86 7.61 4.29
CA LEU A 74 -6.77 8.28 3.36
C LEU A 74 -6.83 9.79 3.56
N GLY A 75 -6.78 10.27 4.82
CA GLY A 75 -6.74 11.70 5.11
C GLY A 75 -5.48 12.38 4.56
N LEU A 76 -4.33 11.72 4.67
CA LEU A 76 -3.07 12.20 4.09
C LEU A 76 -3.12 12.19 2.56
N ILE A 77 -3.62 11.11 1.96
CA ILE A 77 -3.81 11.00 0.51
C ILE A 77 -4.75 12.10 0.01
N GLU A 78 -5.87 12.35 0.69
CA GLU A 78 -6.83 13.40 0.30
C GLU A 78 -6.20 14.79 0.30
N GLY A 79 -5.38 15.11 1.31
CA GLY A 79 -4.60 16.36 1.35
C GLY A 79 -3.69 16.49 0.13
N LYS A 80 -2.91 15.48 -0.16
CA LYS A 80 -2.00 15.40 -1.30
C LYS A 80 -2.72 15.54 -2.64
N LEU A 81 -3.85 14.85 -2.83
CA LEU A 81 -4.65 14.95 -4.05
C LEU A 81 -5.23 16.35 -4.26
N LYS A 82 -5.62 17.05 -3.17
CA LYS A 82 -6.06 18.45 -3.24
C LYS A 82 -4.95 19.39 -3.71
N GLU A 83 -3.74 19.26 -3.19
CA GLU A 83 -2.56 20.04 -3.61
C GLU A 83 -2.29 19.86 -5.11
N HIS A 84 -2.43 18.65 -5.61
CA HIS A 84 -2.26 18.32 -7.02
C HIS A 84 -3.51 18.59 -7.88
N LYS A 85 -4.58 19.19 -7.31
CA LYS A 85 -5.86 19.54 -7.97
C LYS A 85 -6.59 18.33 -8.57
N ILE A 86 -6.36 17.13 -8.02
CA ILE A 86 -7.06 15.92 -8.41
C ILE A 86 -8.39 15.86 -7.66
N LYS A 87 -9.49 15.85 -8.42
CA LYS A 87 -10.84 15.79 -7.88
C LYS A 87 -11.47 14.42 -8.14
N ASN A 88 -12.36 14.02 -7.25
CA ASN A 88 -13.17 12.81 -7.42
C ASN A 88 -12.38 11.48 -7.46
N ALA A 89 -11.27 11.38 -6.73
CA ALA A 89 -10.64 10.09 -6.45
C ALA A 89 -11.60 9.22 -5.62
N LYS A 90 -11.64 7.92 -5.92
CA LYS A 90 -12.48 6.96 -5.18
C LYS A 90 -11.68 6.43 -3.99
N LEU A 91 -11.78 7.10 -2.85
CA LEU A 91 -11.15 6.70 -1.59
C LEU A 91 -12.06 5.74 -0.83
N CYS A 92 -11.54 4.59 -0.45
CA CYS A 92 -12.26 3.50 0.21
C CYS A 92 -11.56 3.14 1.53
N GLU A 93 -12.21 3.41 2.65
CA GLU A 93 -11.66 3.07 3.96
C GLU A 93 -11.67 1.55 4.18
N ILE A 94 -10.54 1.04 4.68
CA ILE A 94 -10.41 -0.33 5.19
C ILE A 94 -9.98 -0.31 6.66
N LYS A 95 -10.16 -1.46 7.29
CA LYS A 95 -9.74 -1.69 8.67
C LYS A 95 -8.94 -3.00 8.77
N PRO A 96 -7.99 -3.09 9.71
CA PRO A 96 -7.38 -4.36 10.04
C PRO A 96 -8.42 -5.46 10.32
N GLY A 97 -8.17 -6.67 9.86
CA GLY A 97 -9.10 -7.80 9.91
C GLY A 97 -10.14 -7.82 8.78
N GLN A 98 -10.23 -6.79 7.98
CA GLN A 98 -11.15 -6.74 6.83
C GLN A 98 -10.54 -7.42 5.61
N SER A 99 -11.40 -8.11 4.84
CA SER A 99 -11.07 -8.63 3.51
C SER A 99 -11.89 -7.91 2.44
N ILE A 100 -11.27 -7.63 1.30
CA ILE A 100 -11.93 -7.06 0.12
C ILE A 100 -11.65 -7.92 -1.11
N LYS A 101 -12.59 -7.93 -2.04
CA LYS A 101 -12.46 -8.66 -3.30
C LYS A 101 -12.13 -7.69 -4.44
N LEU A 102 -11.03 -7.95 -5.13
CA LEU A 102 -10.49 -7.16 -6.23
C LEU A 102 -10.39 -8.04 -7.49
N GLY A 103 -11.52 -8.27 -8.13
CA GLY A 103 -11.62 -9.23 -9.22
C GLY A 103 -11.43 -10.67 -8.70
N CYS A 104 -10.43 -11.40 -9.22
CA CYS A 104 -10.06 -12.73 -8.76
C CYS A 104 -9.09 -12.73 -7.55
N ILE A 105 -8.64 -11.56 -7.11
CA ILE A 105 -7.73 -11.37 -5.98
C ILE A 105 -8.55 -11.00 -4.74
N THR A 106 -8.23 -11.60 -3.59
CA THR A 106 -8.77 -11.19 -2.30
C THR A 106 -7.63 -10.60 -1.46
N ALA A 107 -7.79 -9.39 -0.97
CA ALA A 107 -6.85 -8.73 -0.07
C ALA A 107 -7.42 -8.71 1.35
N GLU A 108 -6.69 -9.26 2.32
CA GLU A 108 -7.00 -9.21 3.74
C GLU A 108 -5.95 -8.36 4.45
N PHE A 109 -6.42 -7.41 5.25
CA PHE A 109 -5.56 -6.43 5.93
C PHE A 109 -5.31 -6.85 7.37
N PHE A 110 -4.09 -6.66 7.87
CA PHE A 110 -3.74 -6.90 9.25
C PHE A 110 -2.90 -5.76 9.83
N SER A 111 -3.00 -5.51 11.13
CA SER A 111 -2.22 -4.46 11.79
C SER A 111 -0.74 -4.77 11.78
N VAL A 112 0.06 -3.77 11.46
CA VAL A 112 1.51 -3.79 11.70
C VAL A 112 1.90 -2.56 12.51
N ASN A 113 2.95 -2.69 13.33
CA ASN A 113 3.49 -1.56 14.07
C ASN A 113 4.54 -0.85 13.21
N HIS A 114 4.41 0.46 13.10
CA HIS A 114 5.32 1.32 12.35
C HIS A 114 5.45 2.69 13.02
N SER A 115 6.23 3.61 12.46
CA SER A 115 6.40 4.98 12.97
C SER A 115 5.18 5.88 12.75
N ILE A 116 4.24 5.49 11.92
CA ILE A 116 2.98 6.17 11.68
C ILE A 116 1.80 5.28 12.08
N PRO A 117 0.76 5.82 12.79
CA PRO A 117 -0.41 5.04 13.16
C PRO A 117 -1.23 4.55 11.98
N GLY A 118 -1.87 3.42 12.14
CA GLY A 118 -2.77 2.85 11.14
C GLY A 118 -2.07 2.17 9.97
N ALA A 119 -0.80 1.82 10.10
CA ALA A 119 -0.09 0.99 9.15
C ALA A 119 -0.67 -0.43 9.12
N VAL A 120 -0.75 -1.00 7.93
CA VAL A 120 -1.27 -2.36 7.69
C VAL A 120 -0.34 -3.13 6.77
N GLY A 121 -0.27 -4.43 6.99
CA GLY A 121 0.17 -5.38 5.98
C GLY A 121 -1.04 -5.96 5.24
N VAL A 122 -0.79 -6.64 4.14
CA VAL A 122 -1.81 -7.20 3.27
C VAL A 122 -1.48 -8.64 2.91
N PHE A 123 -2.46 -9.51 3.05
CA PHE A 123 -2.38 -10.89 2.57
C PHE A 123 -3.26 -11.04 1.33
N PHE A 124 -2.63 -11.27 0.19
CA PHE A 124 -3.29 -11.45 -1.08
C PHE A 124 -3.48 -12.92 -1.38
N ARG A 125 -4.73 -13.34 -1.55
CA ARG A 125 -5.08 -14.65 -2.09
C ARG A 125 -5.35 -14.50 -3.57
N THR A 126 -4.60 -15.24 -4.38
CA THR A 126 -4.73 -15.19 -5.83
C THR A 126 -4.89 -16.62 -6.39
N PRO A 127 -5.42 -16.79 -7.61
CA PRO A 127 -5.45 -18.09 -8.25
C PRO A 127 -4.07 -18.73 -8.53
N ALA A 128 -3.00 -17.95 -8.45
CA ALA A 128 -1.62 -18.39 -8.69
C ALA A 128 -0.84 -18.67 -7.39
N GLY A 129 -1.40 -18.36 -6.23
CA GLY A 129 -0.76 -18.52 -4.93
C GLY A 129 -1.03 -17.33 -4.02
N ASN A 130 -0.59 -17.44 -2.77
CA ASN A 130 -0.79 -16.45 -1.73
C ASN A 130 0.47 -15.59 -1.53
N VAL A 131 0.28 -14.29 -1.46
CA VAL A 131 1.37 -13.32 -1.28
C VAL A 131 1.14 -12.56 0.03
N LEU A 132 2.13 -12.54 0.90
CA LEU A 132 2.14 -11.71 2.10
C LEU A 132 2.99 -10.47 1.84
N HIS A 133 2.39 -9.29 1.91
CA HIS A 133 3.11 -8.01 1.93
C HIS A 133 3.00 -7.40 3.32
N THR A 134 4.13 -7.19 3.99
CA THR A 134 4.14 -6.71 5.37
C THR A 134 3.93 -5.19 5.47
N GLY A 135 4.12 -4.45 4.38
CA GLY A 135 4.40 -3.05 4.46
C GLY A 135 5.67 -2.81 5.29
N ASP A 136 5.87 -1.58 5.71
CA ASP A 136 6.93 -1.23 6.66
C ASP A 136 6.50 -1.61 8.07
N PHE A 137 7.32 -2.38 8.76
CA PHE A 137 6.98 -2.82 10.10
C PHE A 137 8.19 -2.83 11.04
N LYS A 138 7.90 -2.70 12.31
CA LYS A 138 8.83 -2.99 13.40
C LYS A 138 8.16 -3.90 14.44
N LEU A 139 8.98 -4.59 15.23
CA LEU A 139 8.48 -5.39 16.33
C LEU A 139 8.64 -4.62 17.63
N ASP A 140 7.60 -3.87 17.98
CA ASP A 140 7.52 -3.11 19.23
C ASP A 140 6.49 -3.77 20.16
N GLN A 141 6.93 -4.13 21.36
CA GLN A 141 6.07 -4.77 22.37
C GLN A 141 5.24 -3.75 23.17
N SER A 142 5.61 -2.46 23.10
CA SER A 142 4.98 -1.37 23.85
C SER A 142 4.75 -0.14 22.96
N PRO A 143 4.01 -0.30 21.85
CA PRO A 143 3.77 0.79 20.91
C PRO A 143 2.98 1.93 21.58
N ILE A 144 3.32 3.18 21.24
CA ILE A 144 2.71 4.38 21.82
C ILE A 144 1.20 4.43 21.57
N ASP A 145 0.75 3.99 20.40
CA ASP A 145 -0.65 3.94 20.00
C ASP A 145 -1.41 2.72 20.53
N GLY A 146 -0.71 1.80 21.22
CA GLY A 146 -1.25 0.56 21.76
C GLY A 146 -1.54 -0.51 20.71
N VAL A 147 -1.31 -0.24 19.42
CA VAL A 147 -1.58 -1.19 18.32
C VAL A 147 -0.33 -2.02 18.05
N ARG A 148 -0.41 -3.31 18.34
CA ARG A 148 0.66 -4.28 18.06
C ARG A 148 0.47 -4.92 16.69
N THR A 149 1.56 -5.45 16.15
CA THR A 149 1.49 -6.33 14.98
C THR A 149 0.61 -7.54 15.27
N ASP A 150 -0.31 -7.85 14.36
CA ASP A 150 -1.25 -8.96 14.50
C ASP A 150 -0.58 -10.31 14.17
N PHE A 151 0.10 -10.86 15.17
CA PHE A 151 0.75 -12.17 15.04
C PHE A 151 -0.26 -13.32 14.87
N ALA A 152 -1.50 -13.15 15.36
CA ALA A 152 -2.53 -14.16 15.19
C ALA A 152 -2.95 -14.26 13.71
N ALA A 153 -3.06 -13.13 13.02
CA ALA A 153 -3.29 -13.10 11.58
C ALA A 153 -2.11 -13.76 10.82
N LEU A 154 -0.87 -13.40 11.17
CA LEU A 154 0.32 -14.00 10.54
C LEU A 154 0.38 -15.52 10.73
N SER A 155 0.05 -16.03 11.94
CA SER A 155 -0.02 -17.48 12.20
C SER A 155 -1.06 -18.15 11.31
N ARG A 156 -2.26 -17.56 11.21
CA ARG A 156 -3.33 -18.07 10.34
C ARG A 156 -2.94 -18.09 8.86
N PHE A 157 -2.27 -17.03 8.37
CA PHE A 157 -1.77 -17.00 6.99
C PHE A 157 -0.69 -18.05 6.73
N SER A 158 0.17 -18.30 7.73
CA SER A 158 1.17 -19.36 7.65
C SER A 158 0.53 -20.76 7.54
N GLU A 159 -0.55 -21.00 8.29
CA GLU A 159 -1.31 -22.27 8.21
C GLU A 159 -2.04 -22.42 6.86
N GLU A 160 -2.53 -21.31 6.29
CA GLU A 160 -3.18 -21.28 4.97
C GLU A 160 -2.16 -21.51 3.82
N GLY A 161 -0.91 -21.17 4.06
CA GLY A 161 0.19 -21.26 3.11
C GLY A 161 0.53 -19.90 2.48
N VAL A 162 1.81 -19.55 2.46
CA VAL A 162 2.37 -18.33 1.88
C VAL A 162 3.37 -18.74 0.81
N ASP A 163 3.09 -18.40 -0.44
CA ASP A 163 3.97 -18.73 -1.58
C ASP A 163 5.05 -17.68 -1.80
N SER A 164 4.77 -16.42 -1.43
CA SER A 164 5.72 -15.31 -1.57
C SER A 164 5.56 -14.30 -0.44
N VAL A 165 6.68 -13.74 0.02
CA VAL A 165 6.71 -12.67 1.02
C VAL A 165 7.43 -11.47 0.44
N SER A 166 6.77 -10.31 0.45
CA SER A 166 7.37 -9.00 0.25
C SER A 166 7.43 -8.29 1.59
N TYR A 167 8.61 -7.88 2.03
CA TYR A 167 8.76 -7.22 3.32
C TYR A 167 9.80 -6.10 3.27
N THR A 168 9.55 -5.05 4.06
CA THR A 168 10.52 -4.01 4.37
C THR A 168 10.75 -4.01 5.87
N HIS A 169 12.00 -4.19 6.28
CA HIS A 169 12.40 -4.22 7.67
C HIS A 169 13.23 -2.97 8.00
N LEU A 170 12.73 -2.12 8.87
CA LEU A 170 13.46 -0.97 9.39
C LEU A 170 14.44 -1.41 10.48
N ARG A 171 15.70 -0.96 10.38
CA ARG A 171 16.69 -1.14 11.44
C ARG A 171 16.33 -0.27 12.63
N ALA A 172 16.62 -0.71 13.84
CA ALA A 172 16.26 -0.05 15.10
C ALA A 172 16.89 1.35 15.33
N HIS A 173 17.52 1.93 14.34
CA HIS A 173 18.23 3.22 14.40
C HIS A 173 17.77 4.24 13.36
N GLU A 174 16.65 3.99 12.68
CA GLU A 174 16.05 4.95 11.77
C GLU A 174 14.75 5.53 12.35
#